data_d032531b41b1c1c96e1d773f679b84d5
#
_entry.id   d032531b41b1c1c96e1d773f679b84d5
#
_cell.length_a   1.000
_cell.length_b   1.000
_cell.length_c   1.000
_cell.angle_alpha   90.00
_cell.angle_beta   90.00
_cell.angle_gamma   90.00
#
_symmetry.space_group_name_H-M   'P 1'
#
loop_
_entity.id
_entity.type
_entity.pdbx_description
1 polymer ?
#
loop_
_entity_poly.entity_id
_entity_poly.type
_entity_poly.pdbx_seq_one_letter_code
_entity_poly.pdbx_strand_id
1 'polypeptide(L)'
;LINRPEIFNVRELPAELEYIRENYRLTLDEEDDYKILNAIYESFESDAVVDVLKAYDFLDKNPEISALNKNVIQKQLKKSTVNTIDRFYKINRTRILDLKSSIYQNYSKL
;
A
#
# COMPACT_ATOMS: atom_id res chain seq x y z
N LEU A 1 2.23 5.01 -6.18
CA LEU A 1 2.46 6.23 -5.45
C LEU A 1 3.62 7.04 -6.00
N ILE A 2 4.76 6.44 -6.21
CA ILE A 2 5.94 7.10 -6.79
C ILE A 2 6.25 6.41 -8.12
N ASN A 3 5.57 6.84 -9.15
CA ASN A 3 5.80 6.33 -10.49
C ASN A 3 6.90 7.17 -11.18
N ARG A 4 8.13 6.99 -10.72
CA ARG A 4 9.33 7.66 -11.22
C ARG A 4 10.43 6.62 -11.52
N PRO A 5 10.23 5.72 -12.47
CA PRO A 5 11.17 4.63 -12.74
C PRO A 5 12.53 5.14 -13.22
N GLU A 6 12.59 6.34 -13.80
CA GLU A 6 13.84 6.99 -14.20
C GLU A 6 14.70 7.43 -13.01
N ILE A 7 14.08 7.63 -11.84
CA ILE A 7 14.77 8.05 -10.60
C ILE A 7 14.93 6.87 -9.65
N PHE A 8 13.85 6.13 -9.41
CA PHE A 8 13.79 5.05 -8.43
C PHE A 8 13.75 3.69 -9.11
N ASN A 9 14.57 2.78 -8.65
CA ASN A 9 14.50 1.39 -9.09
C ASN A 9 13.37 0.67 -8.35
N VAL A 10 12.16 0.86 -8.84
CA VAL A 10 10.96 0.24 -8.27
C VAL A 10 10.77 -1.14 -8.88
N ARG A 11 10.63 -2.15 -8.03
CA ARG A 11 10.32 -3.52 -8.43
C ARG A 11 9.13 -4.02 -7.65
N GLU A 12 8.27 -4.74 -8.33
CA GLU A 12 7.19 -5.47 -7.67
C GLU A 12 7.72 -6.80 -7.15
N LEU A 13 7.40 -7.11 -5.90
CA LEU A 13 7.63 -8.44 -5.35
C LEU A 13 6.40 -9.30 -5.69
N PRO A 14 6.59 -10.45 -6.33
CA PRO A 14 5.48 -11.35 -6.57
C PRO A 14 4.94 -11.87 -5.24
N ALA A 15 3.63 -11.79 -5.05
CA ALA A 15 2.94 -12.43 -3.94
C ALA A 15 2.37 -13.78 -4.38
N GLU A 16 2.35 -14.75 -3.48
CA GLU A 16 1.66 -16.01 -3.70
C GLU A 16 0.16 -15.75 -3.86
N LEU A 17 -0.50 -16.50 -4.76
CA LEU A 17 -1.91 -16.28 -5.12
C LEU A 17 -2.86 -16.33 -3.92
N GLU A 18 -2.55 -17.14 -2.91
CA GLU A 18 -3.36 -17.24 -1.68
C GLU A 18 -3.42 -15.94 -0.88
N TYR A 19 -2.43 -15.04 -1.02
CA TYR A 19 -2.40 -13.74 -0.35
C TYR A 19 -3.07 -12.63 -1.16
N ILE A 20 -3.49 -12.90 -2.39
CA ILE A 20 -4.12 -11.90 -3.27
C ILE A 20 -5.63 -11.96 -3.13
N ARG A 21 -6.21 -11.01 -2.44
CA ARG A 21 -7.66 -10.87 -2.22
C ARG A 21 -8.08 -9.43 -2.48
N GLU A 22 -8.26 -9.10 -3.74
CA GLU A 22 -8.61 -7.74 -4.18
C GLU A 22 -9.97 -7.25 -3.68
N ASN A 23 -10.84 -8.17 -3.30
CA ASN A 23 -12.16 -7.87 -2.75
C ASN A 23 -12.13 -7.45 -1.27
N TYR A 24 -11.00 -7.59 -0.58
CA TYR A 24 -10.85 -7.20 0.82
C TYR A 24 -9.95 -5.99 0.98
N ARG A 25 -10.41 -5.04 1.77
CA ARG A 25 -9.65 -3.88 2.19
C ARG A 25 -9.31 -4.02 3.68
N LEU A 26 -8.05 -4.28 3.99
CA LEU A 26 -7.54 -4.47 5.35
C LEU A 26 -6.56 -3.36 5.77
N THR A 27 -6.80 -2.15 5.29
CA THR A 27 -6.11 -0.94 5.76
C THR A 27 -6.88 -0.30 6.91
N LEU A 28 -6.29 0.63 7.62
CA LEU A 28 -6.91 1.34 8.74
C LEU A 28 -6.84 2.85 8.47
N ASP A 29 -7.73 3.35 7.64
CA ASP A 29 -7.80 4.76 7.28
C ASP A 29 -9.13 5.41 7.69
N GLU A 30 -10.21 4.64 7.71
CA GLU A 30 -11.57 5.11 7.98
C GLU A 30 -12.21 4.29 9.12
N GLU A 31 -13.29 4.83 9.68
CA GLU A 31 -14.02 4.17 10.78
C GLU A 31 -14.53 2.78 10.41
N ASP A 32 -15.00 2.61 9.18
CA ASP A 32 -15.51 1.31 8.72
C ASP A 32 -14.38 0.29 8.54
N ASP A 33 -13.15 0.73 8.21
CA ASP A 33 -11.97 -0.13 8.23
C ASP A 33 -11.67 -0.64 9.65
N TYR A 34 -11.79 0.25 10.65
CA TYR A 34 -11.63 -0.13 12.05
C TYR A 34 -12.62 -1.19 12.49
N LYS A 35 -13.90 -1.07 12.10
CA LYS A 35 -14.95 -2.04 12.44
C LYS A 35 -14.60 -3.44 11.96
N ILE A 36 -14.07 -3.56 10.72
CA ILE A 36 -13.64 -4.86 10.18
C ILE A 36 -12.46 -5.42 10.94
N LEU A 37 -11.42 -4.63 11.15
CA LEU A 37 -10.23 -5.07 11.87
C LEU A 37 -10.58 -5.47 13.32
N ASN A 38 -11.43 -4.70 13.99
CA ASN A 38 -11.88 -5.02 15.32
C ASN A 38 -12.64 -6.36 15.35
N ALA A 39 -13.55 -6.59 14.41
CA ALA A 39 -14.28 -7.86 14.31
C ALA A 39 -13.35 -9.05 14.06
N ILE A 40 -12.33 -8.89 13.23
CA ILE A 40 -11.31 -9.92 13.01
C ILE A 40 -10.57 -10.22 14.31
N TYR A 41 -10.06 -9.21 14.99
CA TYR A 41 -9.31 -9.39 16.24
C TYR A 41 -10.17 -9.98 17.37
N GLU A 42 -11.42 -9.58 17.49
CA GLU A 42 -12.36 -10.15 18.49
C GLU A 42 -12.68 -11.63 18.22
N SER A 43 -12.56 -12.11 16.99
CA SER A 43 -12.79 -13.51 16.65
C SER A 43 -11.62 -14.44 17.02
N PHE A 44 -10.47 -13.89 17.40
CA PHE A 44 -9.28 -14.63 17.82
C PHE A 44 -9.01 -14.42 19.30
N GLU A 45 -8.17 -15.28 19.90
CA GLU A 45 -7.72 -15.10 21.28
C GLU A 45 -6.91 -13.81 21.43
N SER A 46 -7.05 -13.14 22.58
CA SER A 46 -6.53 -11.78 22.83
C SER A 46 -5.02 -11.57 22.62
N ASP A 47 -4.25 -12.65 22.73
CA ASP A 47 -2.79 -12.60 22.56
C ASP A 47 -2.31 -13.20 21.23
N ALA A 48 -3.23 -13.59 20.36
CA ALA A 48 -2.90 -14.19 19.09
C ALA A 48 -2.41 -13.15 18.06
N VAL A 49 -1.32 -13.45 17.38
CA VAL A 49 -0.98 -12.77 16.13
C VAL A 49 -1.91 -13.30 15.05
N VAL A 50 -2.71 -12.42 14.47
CA VAL A 50 -3.66 -12.83 13.43
C VAL A 50 -2.92 -12.95 12.09
N ASP A 51 -2.82 -14.17 11.59
CA ASP A 51 -2.33 -14.43 10.24
C ASP A 51 -3.33 -13.91 9.20
N VAL A 52 -2.84 -13.31 8.14
CA VAL A 52 -3.69 -12.75 7.08
C VAL A 52 -4.58 -13.81 6.40
N LEU A 53 -4.09 -15.04 6.24
CA LEU A 53 -4.89 -16.13 5.67
C LEU A 53 -6.05 -16.54 6.58
N LYS A 54 -5.85 -16.51 7.89
CA LYS A 54 -6.93 -16.73 8.88
C LYS A 54 -7.92 -15.57 8.85
N ALA A 55 -7.46 -14.34 8.69
CA ALA A 55 -8.34 -13.18 8.51
C ALA A 55 -9.20 -13.32 7.25
N TYR A 56 -8.64 -13.78 6.14
CA TYR A 56 -9.40 -14.05 4.92
C TYR A 56 -10.46 -15.14 5.12
N ASP A 57 -10.09 -16.23 5.78
CA ASP A 57 -11.04 -17.31 6.09
C ASP A 57 -12.22 -16.81 6.98
N PHE A 58 -11.91 -15.99 7.95
CA PHE A 58 -12.94 -15.34 8.79
C PHE A 58 -13.88 -14.47 7.94
N LEU A 59 -13.33 -13.63 7.05
CA LEU A 59 -14.12 -12.75 6.18
C LEU A 59 -14.94 -13.54 5.15
N ASP A 60 -14.40 -14.63 4.62
CA ASP A 60 -15.14 -15.53 3.72
C ASP A 60 -16.37 -16.14 4.39
N LYS A 61 -16.28 -16.43 5.68
CA LYS A 61 -17.38 -16.98 6.49
C LYS A 61 -18.35 -15.91 7.01
N ASN A 62 -17.96 -14.64 6.98
CA ASN A 62 -18.73 -13.53 7.51
C ASN A 62 -18.84 -12.38 6.48
N PRO A 63 -19.57 -12.60 5.37
CA PRO A 63 -19.65 -11.61 4.29
C PRO A 63 -20.30 -10.29 4.72
N GLU A 64 -21.14 -10.28 5.75
CA GLU A 64 -21.72 -9.07 6.34
C GLU A 64 -20.65 -8.18 6.98
N ILE A 65 -19.59 -8.77 7.54
CA ILE A 65 -18.48 -8.03 8.12
C ILE A 65 -17.57 -7.49 7.01
N SER A 66 -17.24 -8.29 6.02
CA SER A 66 -16.41 -7.85 4.90
C SER A 66 -17.05 -6.72 4.09
N ALA A 67 -18.37 -6.60 4.13
CA ALA A 67 -19.12 -5.55 3.45
C ALA A 67 -19.08 -4.19 4.16
N LEU A 68 -18.66 -4.13 5.44
CA LEU A 68 -18.74 -2.89 6.24
C LEU A 68 -17.97 -1.72 5.62
N ASN A 69 -16.83 -1.97 4.98
CA ASN A 69 -16.03 -0.92 4.34
C ASN A 69 -16.10 -0.94 2.80
N LYS A 70 -17.10 -1.62 2.24
CA LYS A 70 -17.27 -1.72 0.78
C LYS A 70 -17.39 -0.36 0.09
N ASN A 71 -17.95 0.64 0.77
CA ASN A 71 -18.17 1.98 0.24
C ASN A 71 -17.01 2.94 0.55
N VAL A 72 -15.98 2.50 1.24
CA VAL A 72 -14.80 3.32 1.50
C VAL A 72 -14.01 3.50 0.19
N ILE A 73 -13.82 4.77 -0.17
CA ILE A 73 -13.06 5.13 -1.37
C ILE A 73 -11.62 5.42 -0.97
N GLN A 74 -10.66 4.77 -1.65
CA GLN A 74 -9.25 5.04 -1.47
C GLN A 74 -8.95 6.51 -1.75
N LYS A 75 -8.42 7.23 -0.74
CA LYS A 75 -8.05 8.63 -0.89
C LYS A 75 -6.93 8.77 -1.92
N GLN A 76 -7.11 9.70 -2.83
CA GLN A 76 -6.11 10.08 -3.81
C GLN A 76 -5.58 11.49 -3.52
N LEU A 77 -4.34 11.75 -3.93
CA LEU A 77 -3.78 13.09 -3.85
C LEU A 77 -4.61 14.07 -4.68
N LYS A 78 -4.80 15.27 -4.15
CA LYS A 78 -5.45 16.35 -4.92
C LYS A 78 -4.66 16.63 -6.19
N LYS A 79 -5.36 16.93 -7.28
CA LYS A 79 -4.74 17.26 -8.57
C LYS A 79 -3.72 18.38 -8.47
N SER A 80 -3.98 19.39 -7.65
CA SER A 80 -3.04 20.49 -7.38
C SER A 80 -1.73 19.99 -6.74
N THR A 81 -1.81 19.04 -5.82
CA THR A 81 -0.64 18.42 -5.17
C THR A 81 0.15 17.60 -6.18
N VAL A 82 -0.51 16.80 -6.99
CA VAL A 82 0.13 16.01 -8.06
C VAL A 82 0.86 16.94 -9.03
N ASN A 83 0.23 18.03 -9.47
CA ASN A 83 0.84 19.01 -10.36
C ASN A 83 2.08 19.69 -9.74
N THR A 84 2.04 19.98 -8.44
CA THR A 84 3.18 20.57 -7.72
C THR A 84 4.35 19.58 -7.67
N ILE A 85 4.09 18.32 -7.40
CA ILE A 85 5.10 17.25 -7.39
C ILE A 85 5.70 17.07 -8.78
N ASP A 86 4.88 16.96 -9.81
CA ASP A 86 5.33 16.80 -11.19
C ASP A 86 6.19 17.97 -11.64
N ARG A 87 5.80 19.20 -11.29
CA ARG A 87 6.57 20.41 -11.59
C ARG A 87 7.94 20.38 -10.91
N PHE A 88 8.01 19.98 -9.65
CA PHE A 88 9.26 19.84 -8.92
C PHE A 88 10.21 18.89 -9.61
N TYR A 89 9.75 17.70 -9.97
CA TYR A 89 10.57 16.70 -10.66
C TYR A 89 10.99 17.17 -12.06
N LYS A 90 10.12 17.85 -12.79
CA LYS A 90 10.43 18.39 -14.09
C LYS A 90 11.56 19.44 -14.03
N ILE A 91 11.48 20.38 -13.08
CA ILE A 91 12.46 21.45 -12.90
C ILE A 91 13.80 20.90 -12.43
N ASN A 92 13.81 19.91 -11.55
CA ASN A 92 15.00 19.36 -10.93
C ASN A 92 15.52 18.08 -11.61
N ARG A 93 14.95 17.69 -12.75
CA ARG A 93 15.24 16.42 -13.42
C ARG A 93 16.74 16.17 -13.63
N THR A 94 17.43 17.09 -14.25
CA THR A 94 18.88 16.95 -14.56
C THR A 94 19.69 16.76 -13.30
N ARG A 95 19.48 17.62 -12.30
CA ARG A 95 20.17 17.53 -11.00
C ARG A 95 19.91 16.18 -10.29
N ILE A 96 18.67 15.70 -10.30
CA ILE A 96 18.30 14.44 -9.65
C ILE A 96 18.96 13.25 -10.36
N LEU A 97 18.97 13.24 -11.69
CA LEU A 97 19.61 12.17 -12.46
C LEU A 97 21.13 12.16 -12.29
N ASP A 98 21.76 13.33 -12.20
CA ASP A 98 23.20 13.46 -11.93
C ASP A 98 23.53 12.92 -10.54
N LEU A 99 22.75 13.27 -9.52
CA LEU A 99 22.90 12.73 -8.17
C LEU A 99 22.71 11.22 -8.14
N LYS A 100 21.69 10.71 -8.83
CA LYS A 100 21.46 9.26 -8.96
C LYS A 100 22.70 8.55 -9.52
N SER A 101 23.22 9.04 -10.63
CA SER A 101 24.41 8.45 -11.28
C SER A 101 25.60 8.44 -10.35
N SER A 102 25.86 9.54 -9.64
CA SER A 102 26.94 9.65 -8.66
C SER A 102 26.80 8.65 -7.52
N ILE A 103 25.60 8.51 -6.95
CA ILE A 103 25.34 7.59 -5.85
C ILE A 103 25.52 6.14 -6.28
N TYR A 104 24.94 5.73 -7.41
CA TYR A 104 25.04 4.35 -7.87
C TYR A 104 26.46 3.96 -8.35
N GLN A 105 27.22 4.88 -8.91
CA GLN A 105 28.64 4.63 -9.22
C GLN A 105 29.46 4.33 -7.97
N ASN A 106 29.18 4.99 -6.86
CA ASN A 106 29.85 4.75 -5.59
C ASN A 106 29.44 3.39 -4.97
N TYR A 107 28.20 2.96 -5.13
CA TYR A 107 27.74 1.65 -4.66
C TYR A 107 28.31 0.49 -5.47
N SER A 108 28.49 0.63 -6.76
CA SER A 108 29.05 -0.44 -7.61
C SER A 108 30.54 -0.70 -7.38
N LYS A 109 31.23 0.15 -6.60
CA LYS A 109 32.63 -0.02 -6.20
C LYS A 109 32.83 -0.75 -4.88
N LEU A 110 31.72 -1.04 -4.19
CA LEU A 110 31.72 -1.83 -2.98
C LEU A 110 31.61 -3.32 -3.30
#